data_4797b61c7f7e63e79ed51afad31f56ce
#
_entry.id   4797b61c7f7e63e79ed51afad31f56ce
#
_cell.length_a   1.000
_cell.length_b   1.000
_cell.length_c   1.000
_cell.angle_alpha   90.00
_cell.angle_beta   90.00
_cell.angle_gamma   90.00
#
_symmetry.space_group_name_H-M   'P 1'
#
loop_
_entity.id
_entity.type
_entity.pdbx_description
1 polymer ?
#
loop_
_entity_poly.entity_id
_entity_poly.type
_entity_poly.pdbx_seq_one_letter_code
_entity_poly.pdbx_strand_id
1 'polypeptide(L)'
;MKSLKAYKTQCMKDPVFAAAYEEIQPEMAIIQAIIDARESCHMTQKELSERTGIAQTEISKLENGNRNPSIKLLQRLANGLNMNLKIIFEPKKELQNA
;
A
#
# COMPACT_ATOMS: atom_id res chain seq x y z
N MET A 1 11.64 -4.98 7.23
CA MET A 1 10.90 -5.21 6.03
C MET A 1 11.60 -4.75 4.78
N LYS A 2 12.70 -5.37 4.55
CA LYS A 2 13.40 -5.01 3.34
C LYS A 2 12.68 -5.47 2.09
N SER A 3 11.77 -6.45 2.21
CA SER A 3 11.12 -7.00 1.04
C SER A 3 10.28 -5.97 0.30
N LEU A 4 9.58 -5.10 1.02
CA LEU A 4 8.76 -4.08 0.38
C LEU A 4 9.62 -3.09 -0.39
N LYS A 5 10.71 -2.69 0.23
CA LYS A 5 11.63 -1.76 -0.41
C LYS A 5 12.34 -2.41 -1.60
N ALA A 6 12.74 -3.67 -1.43
CA ALA A 6 13.40 -4.39 -2.52
C ALA A 6 12.46 -4.57 -3.69
N TYR A 7 11.20 -4.88 -3.42
CA TYR A 7 10.22 -5.03 -4.48
C TYR A 7 10.08 -3.74 -5.28
N LYS A 8 9.96 -2.62 -4.58
CA LYS A 8 9.81 -1.34 -5.24
C LYS A 8 11.02 -1.01 -6.10
N THR A 9 12.21 -1.25 -5.57
CA THR A 9 13.44 -1.01 -6.32
C THR A 9 13.50 -1.87 -7.56
N GLN A 10 13.13 -3.13 -7.42
CA GLN A 10 13.15 -4.07 -8.53
C GLN A 10 12.18 -3.65 -9.63
N CYS A 11 10.99 -3.22 -9.24
CA CYS A 11 9.99 -2.79 -10.20
C CYS A 11 10.45 -1.56 -10.96
N MET A 12 11.13 -0.67 -10.31
CA MET A 12 11.60 0.56 -10.94
C MET A 12 12.71 0.34 -11.94
N LYS A 13 13.34 -0.83 -11.90
CA LYS A 13 14.37 -1.16 -12.87
C LYS A 13 13.79 -1.57 -14.22
N ASP A 14 12.57 -2.00 -14.25
CA ASP A 14 11.87 -2.39 -15.48
C ASP A 14 11.24 -1.14 -16.08
N PRO A 15 11.70 -0.70 -17.27
CA PRO A 15 11.16 0.55 -17.84
C PRO A 15 9.66 0.53 -18.05
N VAL A 16 9.12 -0.61 -18.48
CA VAL A 16 7.67 -0.71 -18.70
C VAL A 16 6.93 -0.62 -17.38
N PHE A 17 7.43 -1.31 -16.39
CA PHE A 17 6.79 -1.32 -15.09
C PHE A 17 6.92 0.03 -14.41
N ALA A 18 8.07 0.69 -14.58
CA ALA A 18 8.28 2.01 -14.00
C ALA A 18 7.32 3.02 -14.58
N ALA A 19 7.09 2.98 -15.89
CA ALA A 19 6.14 3.87 -16.53
C ALA A 19 4.73 3.64 -16.00
N ALA A 20 4.34 2.38 -15.90
CA ALA A 20 3.01 2.04 -15.36
C ALA A 20 2.89 2.49 -13.91
N TYR A 21 3.95 2.32 -13.14
CA TYR A 21 3.95 2.70 -11.74
C TYR A 21 3.75 4.22 -11.60
N GLU A 22 4.37 4.99 -12.46
CA GLU A 22 4.27 6.45 -12.39
C GLU A 22 2.87 6.94 -12.75
N GLU A 23 2.12 6.13 -13.49
CA GLU A 23 0.75 6.48 -13.86
C GLU A 23 -0.28 6.05 -12.83
N ILE A 24 0.14 5.29 -11.82
CA ILE A 24 -0.78 4.82 -10.81
C ILE A 24 -1.20 5.99 -9.92
N GLN A 25 -2.52 6.11 -9.76
CA GLN A 25 -3.07 7.12 -8.86
C GLN A 25 -2.69 6.81 -7.41
N PRO A 26 -2.52 7.85 -6.57
CA PRO A 26 -2.16 7.60 -5.17
C PRO A 26 -3.11 6.65 -4.46
N GLU A 27 -4.41 6.72 -4.75
CA GLU A 27 -5.37 5.81 -4.14
C GLU A 27 -5.07 4.37 -4.51
N MET A 28 -4.71 4.14 -5.77
CA MET A 28 -4.38 2.79 -6.21
C MET A 28 -3.12 2.29 -5.54
N ALA A 29 -2.15 3.17 -5.36
CA ALA A 29 -0.90 2.81 -4.69
C ALA A 29 -1.16 2.40 -3.24
N ILE A 30 -2.04 3.11 -2.56
CA ILE A 30 -2.39 2.80 -1.18
C ILE A 30 -3.09 1.44 -1.11
N ILE A 31 -4.05 1.23 -2.00
CA ILE A 31 -4.78 -0.04 -2.04
C ILE A 31 -3.82 -1.21 -2.26
N GLN A 32 -2.94 -1.06 -3.22
CA GLN A 32 -1.99 -2.11 -3.52
C GLN A 32 -1.04 -2.36 -2.35
N ALA A 33 -0.63 -1.30 -1.67
CA ALA A 33 0.23 -1.43 -0.51
C ALA A 33 -0.44 -2.22 0.61
N ILE A 34 -1.73 -1.96 0.82
CA ILE A 34 -2.49 -2.69 1.84
C ILE A 34 -2.56 -4.18 1.49
N ILE A 35 -2.91 -4.46 0.25
CA ILE A 35 -3.01 -5.84 -0.21
C ILE A 35 -1.67 -6.55 -0.09
N ASP A 36 -0.61 -5.91 -0.58
CA ASP A 36 0.73 -6.50 -0.56
C ASP A 36 1.20 -6.77 0.87
N ALA A 37 0.95 -5.82 1.76
CA ALA A 37 1.36 -5.98 3.15
C ALA A 37 0.63 -7.13 3.81
N ARG A 38 -0.67 -7.22 3.56
CA ARG A 38 -1.48 -8.31 4.13
C ARG A 38 -1.00 -9.66 3.59
N GLU A 39 -0.80 -9.73 2.28
CA GLU A 39 -0.39 -10.99 1.67
C GLU A 39 1.03 -11.39 2.07
N SER A 40 1.91 -10.42 2.28
CA SER A 40 3.27 -10.74 2.71
C SER A 40 3.27 -11.31 4.12
N CYS A 41 2.24 -11.04 4.91
CA CYS A 41 2.09 -11.60 6.24
C CYS A 41 1.26 -12.88 6.22
N HIS A 42 0.86 -13.34 5.03
CA HIS A 42 0.05 -14.55 4.87
C HIS A 42 -1.25 -14.47 5.65
N MET A 43 -1.85 -13.30 5.66
CA MET A 43 -3.12 -13.08 6.36
C MET A 43 -4.27 -12.96 5.38
N THR A 44 -5.41 -13.55 5.76
CA THR A 44 -6.66 -13.29 5.05
C THR A 44 -7.24 -11.97 5.53
N GLN A 45 -8.23 -11.45 4.79
CA GLN A 45 -8.95 -10.26 5.23
C GLN A 45 -9.59 -10.48 6.59
N LYS A 46 -10.09 -11.69 6.81
CA LYS A 46 -10.72 -12.01 8.09
C LYS A 46 -9.72 -11.95 9.23
N GLU A 47 -8.54 -12.52 9.01
CA GLU A 47 -7.51 -12.50 10.04
C GLU A 47 -7.05 -11.08 10.35
N LEU A 48 -6.90 -10.28 9.32
CA LEU A 48 -6.53 -8.87 9.51
C LEU A 48 -7.62 -8.14 10.28
N SER A 49 -8.88 -8.42 9.97
CA SER A 49 -10.01 -7.85 10.68
C SER A 49 -9.94 -8.19 12.17
N GLU A 50 -9.64 -9.43 12.48
CA GLU A 50 -9.56 -9.87 13.87
C GLU A 50 -8.40 -9.19 14.60
N ARG A 51 -7.30 -8.99 13.91
CA ARG A 51 -6.13 -8.37 14.51
C ARG A 51 -6.33 -6.89 14.78
N THR A 52 -7.01 -6.22 13.88
CA THR A 52 -7.11 -4.76 13.93
C THR A 52 -8.38 -4.26 14.59
N GLY A 53 -9.39 -5.11 14.69
CA GLY A 53 -10.70 -4.68 15.14
C GLY A 53 -11.48 -3.92 14.07
N ILE A 54 -10.94 -3.85 12.86
CA ILE A 54 -11.63 -3.23 11.73
C ILE A 54 -12.52 -4.29 11.09
N ALA A 55 -13.76 -3.92 10.78
CA ALA A 55 -14.69 -4.87 10.18
C ALA A 55 -14.13 -5.39 8.87
N GLN A 56 -14.33 -6.69 8.61
CA GLN A 56 -13.85 -7.28 7.38
C GLN A 56 -14.45 -6.61 6.16
N THR A 57 -15.71 -6.17 6.25
CA THR A 57 -16.35 -5.45 5.15
C THR A 57 -15.62 -4.14 4.85
N GLU A 58 -15.09 -3.48 5.88
CA GLU A 58 -14.32 -2.27 5.68
C GLU A 58 -13.01 -2.56 4.97
N ILE A 59 -12.34 -3.61 5.38
CA ILE A 59 -11.09 -4.01 4.75
C ILE A 59 -11.35 -4.36 3.28
N SER A 60 -12.42 -5.08 3.02
CA SER A 60 -12.78 -5.44 1.66
C SER A 60 -13.05 -4.20 0.82
N LYS A 61 -13.77 -3.23 1.37
CA LYS A 61 -14.05 -1.99 0.66
C LYS A 61 -12.76 -1.22 0.35
N LEU A 62 -11.84 -1.20 1.29
CA LEU A 62 -10.56 -0.54 1.07
C LEU A 62 -9.79 -1.21 -0.07
N GLU A 63 -9.74 -2.52 -0.06
CA GLU A 63 -8.98 -3.25 -1.07
C GLU A 63 -9.65 -3.22 -2.43
N ASN A 64 -10.95 -2.96 -2.47
CA ASN A 64 -11.69 -2.83 -3.73
C ASN A 64 -11.75 -1.39 -4.23
N GLY A 65 -11.19 -0.45 -3.50
CA GLY A 65 -11.19 0.93 -3.92
C GLY A 65 -12.49 1.66 -3.69
N ASN A 66 -13.38 1.08 -2.89
CA ASN A 66 -14.69 1.67 -2.62
C ASN A 66 -14.71 2.56 -1.39
N ARG A 67 -13.55 2.79 -0.80
CA ARG A 67 -13.44 3.62 0.38
C ARG A 67 -12.06 4.23 0.45
N ASN A 68 -12.03 5.51 0.80
CA ASN A 68 -10.77 6.22 1.01
C ASN A 68 -10.33 6.04 2.45
N PRO A 69 -9.15 5.48 2.68
CA PRO A 69 -8.67 5.28 4.04
C PRO A 69 -8.21 6.59 4.65
N SER A 70 -8.48 6.73 5.94
CA SER A 70 -7.90 7.83 6.71
C SER A 70 -6.51 7.39 7.17
N ILE A 71 -5.71 8.39 7.59
CA ILE A 71 -4.39 8.08 8.13
C ILE A 71 -4.52 7.22 9.38
N LYS A 72 -5.53 7.50 10.19
CA LYS A 72 -5.77 6.69 11.38
C LYS A 72 -6.06 5.23 11.03
N LEU A 73 -6.84 5.03 10.00
CA LEU A 73 -7.18 3.68 9.58
C LEU A 73 -5.95 2.96 9.06
N LEU A 74 -5.14 3.66 8.26
CA LEU A 74 -3.89 3.09 7.76
C LEU A 74 -2.96 2.73 8.91
N GLN A 75 -2.92 3.57 9.95
CA GLN A 75 -2.10 3.30 11.12
C GLN A 75 -2.55 2.03 11.84
N ARG A 76 -3.87 1.86 11.96
CA ARG A 76 -4.40 0.66 12.60
C ARG A 76 -4.07 -0.59 11.79
N LEU A 77 -4.16 -0.49 10.48
CA LEU A 77 -3.80 -1.61 9.61
C LEU A 77 -2.33 -1.97 9.77
N ALA A 78 -1.47 -0.96 9.76
CA ALA A 78 -0.04 -1.18 9.91
C ALA A 78 0.26 -1.85 11.25
N ASN A 79 -0.36 -1.37 12.31
CA ASN A 79 -0.15 -1.96 13.63
C ASN A 79 -0.57 -3.42 13.67
N GLY A 80 -1.69 -3.73 13.04
CA GLY A 80 -2.18 -5.12 13.00
C GLY A 80 -1.28 -6.02 12.19
N LEU A 81 -0.55 -5.46 11.25
CA LEU A 81 0.40 -6.20 10.43
C LEU A 81 1.81 -6.17 11.01
N ASN A 82 1.97 -5.54 12.16
CA ASN A 82 3.28 -5.37 12.80
C ASN A 82 4.24 -4.63 11.88
N MET A 83 3.74 -3.59 11.25
CA MET A 83 4.49 -2.77 10.31
C MET A 83 4.41 -1.32 10.70
N ASN A 84 5.35 -0.53 10.22
CA ASN A 84 5.33 0.92 10.39
C ASN A 84 4.73 1.56 9.15
N LEU A 85 3.82 2.50 9.38
CA LEU A 85 3.27 3.29 8.28
C LEU A 85 4.25 4.41 7.95
N LYS A 86 4.57 4.54 6.68
CA LYS A 86 5.48 5.58 6.21
C LYS A 86 4.89 6.23 4.97
N ILE A 87 4.82 7.54 4.98
CA ILE A 87 4.28 8.31 3.87
C ILE A 87 5.37 9.25 3.38
N ILE A 88 5.59 9.25 2.08
CA ILE A 88 6.70 10.00 1.49
C ILE A 88 6.16 10.88 0.38
N PHE A 89 6.62 12.12 0.34
CA PHE A 89 6.41 13.02 -0.78
C PHE A 89 7.65 12.97 -1.65
N GLU A 90 7.47 12.62 -2.90
CA GLU A 90 8.58 12.50 -3.83
C GLU A 90 8.49 13.58 -4.90
N PRO A 91 9.62 14.16 -5.31
CA PRO A 91 9.59 15.12 -6.42
C PRO A 91 9.15 14.44 -7.70
N LYS A 92 8.44 15.16 -8.53
CA LYS A 92 8.05 14.63 -9.82
C LYS A 92 9.26 14.60 -10.75
N LYS A 93 9.32 13.57 -11.57
CA LYS A 93 10.43 13.42 -12.49
C LYS A 93 10.53 14.55 -13.49
N GLU A 94 9.40 15.00 -13.97
CA GLU A 94 9.37 16.07 -14.98
C GLU A 94 9.93 17.37 -14.46
N LEU A 95 9.95 17.56 -13.16
CA LEU A 95 10.55 18.77 -12.59
C LEU A 95 12.05 18.78 -12.76
N GLN A 96 12.66 17.63 -12.90
CA GLN A 96 14.09 17.52 -13.06
C GLN A 96 14.55 17.97 -14.44
N ASN A 97 13.65 18.01 -15.37
CA ASN A 97 13.96 18.37 -16.74
C ASN A 97 13.79 19.85 -17.01
N ALA A 98 13.32 20.59 -16.05
CA ALA A 98 13.06 22.02 -16.23
C ALA A 98 14.35 22.82 -16.23
#